data_d982469ac1d321df5072b0670996584f
#
_entry.id   d982469ac1d321df5072b0670996584f
#
_cell.length_a   1.000
_cell.length_b   1.000
_cell.length_c   1.000
_cell.angle_alpha   90.00
_cell.angle_beta   90.00
_cell.angle_gamma   90.00
#
_symmetry.space_group_name_H-M   'P 1'
#
loop_
_entity.id
_entity.type
_entity.pdbx_description
1 polymer ?
#
loop_
_entity_poly.entity_id
_entity_poly.type
_entity_poly.pdbx_seq_one_letter_code
_entity_poly.pdbx_strand_id
1 'polypeptide(L)'
;MPTALDYVDQDVVVESVGDVRLAGTLTIPSAGLDQGARYPAVVLISGSGAQDRDGNTLPSYQTFIFRRIAQRLACCGIAALRYDDRGVGASAGDFGSAGLLDLASDARAMVGFLKDHPNVDPARIGVVGHSEGAYIATMLAGEDPQIAACVIMAGASATLDKVMIEQIEYQATCDGLDEAARSLAAGMLPAVKRFVQDARDGKSNSAVPGNLEWLREHMQIDPVDQIQAIRAPILIVQGERDLKVKPYHAQVLADAAQRAGNRSVTLVCLPNTTHEFLEWPYRNPDFDPMDPMRIVERLLDSVQRWLVSTL
;
A
#
# COMPACT_ATOMS: atom_id res chain seq x y z
N MET A 1 23.22 -6.35 -21.48
CA MET A 1 22.14 -7.29 -21.15
C MET A 1 22.48 -7.85 -19.79
N PRO A 2 21.66 -7.68 -18.75
CA PRO A 2 21.90 -8.38 -17.49
C PRO A 2 21.77 -9.87 -17.76
N THR A 3 22.83 -10.60 -17.54
CA THR A 3 22.89 -12.04 -17.64
C THR A 3 22.65 -12.60 -16.23
N ALA A 4 21.70 -13.49 -16.09
CA ALA A 4 21.20 -14.06 -14.85
C ALA A 4 20.41 -13.05 -13.98
N LEU A 5 19.44 -13.53 -13.24
CA LEU A 5 18.65 -12.73 -12.30
C LEU A 5 19.60 -12.06 -11.30
N ASP A 6 19.63 -10.72 -11.28
CA ASP A 6 20.46 -9.94 -10.34
C ASP A 6 19.93 -9.99 -8.90
N TYR A 7 18.98 -10.90 -8.62
CA TYR A 7 18.35 -11.10 -7.31
C TYR A 7 17.98 -12.57 -7.04
N VAL A 8 17.70 -12.85 -5.77
CA VAL A 8 17.19 -14.14 -5.29
C VAL A 8 15.89 -13.88 -4.52
N ASP A 9 14.87 -14.70 -4.75
CA ASP A 9 13.66 -14.76 -3.94
C ASP A 9 13.84 -15.80 -2.83
N GLN A 10 13.67 -15.37 -1.56
CA GLN A 10 13.74 -16.21 -0.37
C GLN A 10 12.37 -16.24 0.29
N ASP A 11 11.77 -17.41 0.41
CA ASP A 11 10.53 -17.56 1.17
C ASP A 11 10.82 -17.42 2.67
N VAL A 12 9.99 -16.66 3.33
CA VAL A 12 10.10 -16.34 4.76
C VAL A 12 8.79 -16.58 5.49
N VAL A 13 8.88 -16.87 6.77
CA VAL A 13 7.73 -16.91 7.69
C VAL A 13 8.05 -16.04 8.88
N VAL A 14 7.20 -15.07 9.17
CA VAL A 14 7.36 -14.11 10.26
C VAL A 14 6.22 -14.26 11.25
N GLU A 15 6.51 -14.32 12.53
CA GLU A 15 5.49 -14.33 13.58
C GLU A 15 5.04 -12.91 13.90
N SER A 16 3.73 -12.71 13.88
CA SER A 16 3.05 -11.47 14.27
C SER A 16 2.31 -11.66 15.59
N VAL A 17 1.69 -10.58 16.08
CA VAL A 17 0.92 -10.57 17.31
C VAL A 17 -0.21 -11.62 17.26
N GLY A 18 -0.43 -12.34 18.37
CA GLY A 18 -1.43 -13.39 18.47
C GLY A 18 -1.01 -14.72 17.82
N ASP A 19 0.31 -14.97 17.75
CA ASP A 19 0.90 -16.19 17.18
C ASP A 19 0.52 -16.41 15.69
N VAL A 20 0.20 -15.32 14.98
CA VAL A 20 -0.12 -15.35 13.56
C VAL A 20 1.17 -15.48 12.75
N ARG A 21 1.30 -16.57 11.99
CA ARG A 21 2.44 -16.75 11.08
C ARG A 21 2.11 -16.22 9.71
N LEU A 22 2.90 -15.25 9.28
CA LEU A 22 2.77 -14.57 7.99
C LEU A 22 3.82 -15.09 7.02
N ALA A 23 3.37 -15.56 5.88
CA ALA A 23 4.24 -16.01 4.81
C ALA A 23 4.61 -14.85 3.88
N GLY A 24 5.87 -14.74 3.53
CA GLY A 24 6.36 -13.70 2.65
C GLY A 24 7.45 -14.16 1.71
N THR A 25 7.92 -13.25 0.89
CA THR A 25 9.08 -13.42 0.03
C THR A 25 9.98 -12.21 0.15
N LEU A 26 11.22 -12.43 0.57
CA LEU A 26 12.28 -11.43 0.53
C LEU A 26 13.00 -11.56 -0.82
N THR A 27 12.80 -10.57 -1.69
CA THR A 27 13.55 -10.42 -2.94
C THR A 27 14.79 -9.62 -2.63
N ILE A 28 15.97 -10.26 -2.70
CA ILE A 28 17.25 -9.67 -2.27
C ILE A 28 18.27 -9.67 -3.42
N PRO A 29 19.08 -8.61 -3.59
CA PRO A 29 20.15 -8.59 -4.59
C PRO A 29 21.10 -9.77 -4.42
N SER A 30 21.53 -10.39 -5.52
CA SER A 30 22.44 -11.53 -5.47
C SER A 30 23.91 -11.15 -5.36
N ALA A 31 24.28 -9.93 -5.80
CA ALA A 31 25.67 -9.48 -5.84
C ALA A 31 26.28 -9.33 -4.44
N GLY A 32 27.26 -10.14 -4.08
CA GLY A 32 27.93 -10.10 -2.78
C GLY A 32 27.16 -10.75 -1.64
N LEU A 33 26.03 -11.41 -1.90
CA LEU A 33 25.22 -12.08 -0.88
C LEU A 33 26.02 -13.13 -0.11
N ASP A 34 26.75 -13.98 -0.83
CA ASP A 34 27.63 -15.03 -0.25
C ASP A 34 28.85 -14.44 0.52
N GLN A 35 29.10 -13.15 0.36
CA GLN A 35 30.21 -12.42 1.02
C GLN A 35 29.70 -11.61 2.22
N GLY A 36 28.43 -11.79 2.62
CA GLY A 36 27.84 -11.08 3.76
C GLY A 36 27.49 -9.62 3.48
N ALA A 37 27.22 -9.25 2.21
CA ALA A 37 26.77 -7.91 1.87
C ALA A 37 25.45 -7.58 2.59
N ARG A 38 25.30 -6.33 3.02
CA ARG A 38 24.07 -5.79 3.61
C ARG A 38 23.46 -4.75 2.67
N TYR A 39 22.17 -4.90 2.42
CA TYR A 39 21.42 -4.05 1.51
C TYR A 39 20.42 -3.16 2.25
N PRO A 40 20.13 -1.95 1.76
CA PRO A 40 18.89 -1.27 2.11
C PRO A 40 17.71 -2.19 1.82
N ALA A 41 16.62 -2.04 2.56
CA ALA A 41 15.44 -2.86 2.34
C ALA A 41 14.14 -2.08 2.51
N VAL A 42 13.05 -2.57 1.91
CA VAL A 42 11.72 -2.02 2.11
C VAL A 42 10.72 -3.14 2.43
N VAL A 43 9.70 -2.82 3.23
CA VAL A 43 8.48 -3.63 3.37
C VAL A 43 7.42 -3.08 2.43
N LEU A 44 6.78 -3.94 1.64
CA LEU A 44 5.65 -3.59 0.77
C LEU A 44 4.35 -3.97 1.48
N ILE A 45 3.45 -2.99 1.68
CA ILE A 45 2.23 -3.11 2.49
C ILE A 45 1.02 -2.96 1.58
N SER A 46 0.16 -3.98 1.55
CA SER A 46 -1.01 -4.11 0.69
C SER A 46 -2.12 -3.10 1.00
N GLY A 47 -3.00 -2.88 0.03
CA GLY A 47 -4.22 -2.09 0.18
C GLY A 47 -5.36 -2.88 0.83
N SER A 48 -6.54 -2.24 0.93
CA SER A 48 -7.71 -2.87 1.53
C SER A 48 -8.20 -4.09 0.75
N GLY A 49 -8.73 -5.05 1.50
CA GLY A 49 -9.14 -6.36 0.99
C GLY A 49 -8.03 -7.39 1.11
N ALA A 50 -8.43 -8.66 1.19
CA ALA A 50 -7.52 -9.78 1.33
C ALA A 50 -6.58 -9.91 0.10
N GLN A 51 -5.32 -9.56 0.25
CA GLN A 51 -4.34 -9.55 -0.84
C GLN A 51 -3.20 -10.54 -0.59
N ASP A 52 -2.72 -11.15 -1.68
CA ASP A 52 -1.50 -11.92 -1.63
C ASP A 52 -0.26 -11.00 -1.64
N ARG A 53 0.91 -11.58 -1.41
CA ARG A 53 2.20 -10.87 -1.36
C ARG A 53 2.57 -10.11 -2.62
N ASP A 54 1.91 -10.40 -3.74
CA ASP A 54 2.15 -9.73 -5.02
C ASP A 54 1.21 -8.53 -5.27
N GLY A 55 0.28 -8.27 -4.34
CA GLY A 55 -0.73 -7.23 -4.42
C GLY A 55 -1.95 -7.62 -5.25
N ASN A 56 -2.29 -8.92 -5.26
CA ASN A 56 -3.45 -9.43 -5.97
C ASN A 56 -4.60 -9.77 -5.02
N THR A 57 -5.84 -9.55 -5.46
CA THR A 57 -7.06 -10.04 -4.83
C THR A 57 -7.61 -11.18 -5.67
N LEU A 58 -7.27 -12.41 -5.32
CA LEU A 58 -7.62 -13.60 -6.11
C LEU A 58 -9.10 -13.97 -5.95
N PRO A 59 -9.78 -14.43 -7.02
CA PRO A 59 -9.33 -14.52 -8.42
C PRO A 59 -9.59 -13.23 -9.22
N SER A 60 -10.18 -12.19 -8.60
CA SER A 60 -10.83 -11.07 -9.27
C SER A 60 -9.88 -10.01 -9.80
N TYR A 61 -8.67 -9.89 -9.23
CA TYR A 61 -7.78 -8.78 -9.54
C TYR A 61 -6.31 -9.18 -9.38
N GLN A 62 -5.53 -9.09 -10.46
CA GLN A 62 -4.12 -9.49 -10.47
C GLN A 62 -3.27 -8.46 -11.22
N THR A 63 -2.48 -7.69 -10.50
CA THR A 63 -1.54 -6.70 -11.04
C THR A 63 -0.09 -7.08 -10.88
N PHE A 64 0.19 -7.94 -9.91
CA PHE A 64 1.56 -8.31 -9.49
C PHE A 64 2.44 -7.09 -9.19
N ILE A 65 1.82 -5.99 -8.76
CA ILE A 65 2.49 -4.71 -8.59
C ILE A 65 3.67 -4.81 -7.61
N PHE A 66 3.49 -5.52 -6.50
CA PHE A 66 4.53 -5.65 -5.48
C PHE A 66 5.68 -6.55 -5.93
N ARG A 67 5.38 -7.62 -6.66
CA ARG A 67 6.43 -8.44 -7.29
C ARG A 67 7.29 -7.60 -8.22
N ARG A 68 6.66 -6.78 -9.06
CA ARG A 68 7.37 -5.91 -10.02
C ARG A 68 8.21 -4.85 -9.32
N ILE A 69 7.67 -4.20 -8.27
CA ILE A 69 8.42 -3.26 -7.46
C ILE A 69 9.62 -3.96 -6.81
N ALA A 70 9.42 -5.12 -6.19
CA ALA A 70 10.46 -5.88 -5.51
C ALA A 70 11.60 -6.26 -6.47
N GLN A 71 11.27 -6.82 -7.63
CA GLN A 71 12.25 -7.20 -8.65
C GLN A 71 13.03 -5.99 -9.18
N ARG A 72 12.32 -4.87 -9.44
CA ARG A 72 12.94 -3.64 -9.92
C ARG A 72 13.92 -3.07 -8.90
N LEU A 73 13.56 -3.07 -7.62
CA LEU A 73 14.40 -2.58 -6.52
C LEU A 73 15.62 -3.48 -6.30
N ALA A 74 15.43 -4.80 -6.32
CA ALA A 74 16.52 -5.74 -6.11
C ALA A 74 17.59 -5.67 -7.21
N CYS A 75 17.20 -5.44 -8.47
CA CYS A 75 18.14 -5.15 -9.57
C CYS A 75 18.92 -3.85 -9.36
N CYS A 76 18.51 -3.00 -8.44
CA CYS A 76 19.18 -1.72 -8.12
C CYS A 76 19.81 -1.71 -6.71
N GLY A 77 19.98 -2.89 -6.10
CA GLY A 77 20.69 -3.01 -4.83
C GLY A 77 19.82 -2.79 -3.58
N ILE A 78 18.50 -2.81 -3.68
CA ILE A 78 17.57 -2.64 -2.57
C ILE A 78 16.74 -3.91 -2.42
N ALA A 79 16.78 -4.55 -1.26
CA ALA A 79 15.93 -5.71 -0.96
C ALA A 79 14.47 -5.27 -0.72
N ALA A 80 13.51 -6.15 -1.02
CA ALA A 80 12.10 -5.88 -0.79
C ALA A 80 11.39 -7.11 -0.21
N LEU A 81 10.72 -6.90 0.92
CA LEU A 81 9.89 -7.90 1.59
C LEU A 81 8.43 -7.63 1.27
N ARG A 82 7.77 -8.63 0.69
CA ARG A 82 6.34 -8.67 0.41
C ARG A 82 5.74 -9.89 1.09
N TYR A 83 4.52 -9.78 1.60
CA TYR A 83 3.90 -10.83 2.41
C TYR A 83 2.41 -10.99 2.09
N ASP A 84 1.90 -12.20 2.26
CA ASP A 84 0.47 -12.48 2.18
C ASP A 84 -0.21 -11.90 3.42
N ASP A 85 -1.32 -11.19 3.27
CA ASP A 85 -2.12 -10.72 4.41
C ASP A 85 -2.53 -11.91 5.29
N ARG A 86 -2.78 -11.66 6.59
CA ARG A 86 -3.26 -12.71 7.49
C ARG A 86 -4.50 -13.40 6.93
N GLY A 87 -4.52 -14.74 6.94
CA GLY A 87 -5.60 -15.55 6.37
C GLY A 87 -5.63 -15.62 4.85
N VAL A 88 -4.59 -15.11 4.15
CA VAL A 88 -4.45 -15.14 2.69
C VAL A 88 -3.26 -16.00 2.29
N GLY A 89 -3.35 -16.65 1.15
CA GLY A 89 -2.25 -17.42 0.58
C GLY A 89 -1.69 -18.47 1.53
N ALA A 90 -0.45 -18.31 1.96
CA ALA A 90 0.22 -19.19 2.91
C ALA A 90 0.30 -18.60 4.34
N SER A 91 -0.26 -17.42 4.58
CA SER A 91 -0.34 -16.81 5.90
C SER A 91 -1.47 -17.42 6.74
N ALA A 92 -1.18 -17.63 8.02
CA ALA A 92 -2.19 -18.03 9.01
C ALA A 92 -3.07 -16.84 9.43
N GLY A 93 -4.08 -17.10 10.26
CA GLY A 93 -4.99 -16.09 10.78
C GLY A 93 -6.29 -15.97 9.98
N ASP A 94 -7.00 -14.86 10.17
CA ASP A 94 -8.26 -14.56 9.51
C ASP A 94 -8.33 -13.07 9.16
N PHE A 95 -8.35 -12.76 7.88
CA PHE A 95 -8.45 -11.39 7.38
C PHE A 95 -9.81 -10.76 7.71
N GLY A 96 -10.87 -11.56 7.68
CA GLY A 96 -12.24 -11.06 7.87
C GLY A 96 -12.50 -10.46 9.26
N SER A 97 -11.76 -10.92 10.26
CA SER A 97 -11.84 -10.41 11.64
C SER A 97 -10.76 -9.36 11.99
N ALA A 98 -9.78 -9.16 11.12
CA ALA A 98 -8.67 -8.26 11.39
C ALA A 98 -9.09 -6.78 11.40
N GLY A 99 -8.61 -6.04 12.39
CA GLY A 99 -8.66 -4.58 12.42
C GLY A 99 -7.46 -3.94 11.71
N LEU A 100 -7.49 -2.62 11.55
CA LEU A 100 -6.34 -1.86 11.06
C LEU A 100 -5.10 -2.05 11.93
N LEU A 101 -5.29 -2.10 13.26
CA LEU A 101 -4.18 -2.26 14.21
C LEU A 101 -3.55 -3.65 14.13
N ASP A 102 -4.33 -4.67 13.80
CA ASP A 102 -3.80 -6.01 13.49
C ASP A 102 -2.91 -5.98 12.25
N LEU A 103 -3.39 -5.35 11.16
CA LEU A 103 -2.63 -5.21 9.91
C LEU A 103 -1.36 -4.35 10.10
N ALA A 104 -1.46 -3.30 10.91
CA ALA A 104 -0.29 -2.50 11.28
C ALA A 104 0.73 -3.30 12.11
N SER A 105 0.26 -4.19 12.99
CA SER A 105 1.12 -5.09 13.76
C SER A 105 1.83 -6.10 12.87
N ASP A 106 1.16 -6.60 11.83
CA ASP A 106 1.75 -7.48 10.82
C ASP A 106 2.88 -6.78 10.05
N ALA A 107 2.61 -5.57 9.56
CA ALA A 107 3.62 -4.78 8.88
C ALA A 107 4.82 -4.44 9.79
N ARG A 108 4.55 -4.17 11.08
CA ARG A 108 5.60 -3.92 12.09
C ARG A 108 6.46 -5.17 12.33
N ALA A 109 5.87 -6.36 12.35
CA ALA A 109 6.60 -7.62 12.44
C ALA A 109 7.52 -7.82 11.23
N MET A 110 7.07 -7.47 10.02
CA MET A 110 7.89 -7.51 8.80
C MET A 110 9.09 -6.54 8.87
N VAL A 111 8.88 -5.32 9.40
CA VAL A 111 9.99 -4.37 9.65
C VAL A 111 10.98 -4.96 10.66
N GLY A 112 10.49 -5.57 11.74
CA GLY A 112 11.33 -6.26 12.74
C GLY A 112 12.17 -7.37 12.12
N PHE A 113 11.56 -8.21 11.29
CA PHE A 113 12.27 -9.27 10.56
C PHE A 113 13.42 -8.71 9.70
N LEU A 114 13.18 -7.61 8.98
CA LEU A 114 14.24 -6.97 8.18
C LEU A 114 15.38 -6.41 9.07
N LYS A 115 15.06 -5.84 10.23
CA LYS A 115 16.08 -5.32 11.17
C LYS A 115 17.03 -6.42 11.65
N ASP A 116 16.52 -7.62 11.83
CA ASP A 116 17.28 -8.77 12.32
C ASP A 116 17.91 -9.61 11.20
N HIS A 117 17.59 -9.34 9.93
CA HIS A 117 18.07 -10.14 8.81
C HIS A 117 19.57 -9.86 8.52
N PRO A 118 20.44 -10.91 8.41
CA PRO A 118 21.89 -10.74 8.31
C PRO A 118 22.36 -9.94 7.09
N ASN A 119 21.61 -9.99 6.00
CA ASN A 119 21.93 -9.30 4.74
C ASN A 119 21.17 -7.98 4.56
N VAL A 120 20.50 -7.47 5.60
CA VAL A 120 19.85 -6.16 5.58
C VAL A 120 20.62 -5.17 6.44
N ASP A 121 20.73 -3.94 5.97
CA ASP A 121 21.25 -2.83 6.77
C ASP A 121 20.09 -2.24 7.61
N PRO A 122 20.07 -2.46 8.93
CA PRO A 122 18.97 -2.02 9.77
C PRO A 122 18.82 -0.49 9.86
N ALA A 123 19.83 0.27 9.46
CA ALA A 123 19.76 1.73 9.40
C ALA A 123 19.13 2.25 8.09
N ARG A 124 18.88 1.38 7.11
CA ARG A 124 18.36 1.73 5.80
C ARG A 124 17.13 0.90 5.43
N ILE A 125 16.12 0.89 6.32
CA ILE A 125 14.84 0.21 6.11
C ILE A 125 13.75 1.25 5.85
N GLY A 126 13.03 1.09 4.73
CA GLY A 126 11.88 1.90 4.37
C GLY A 126 10.58 1.10 4.36
N VAL A 127 9.47 1.82 4.25
CA VAL A 127 8.12 1.25 4.08
C VAL A 127 7.48 1.82 2.83
N VAL A 128 6.75 0.98 2.10
CA VAL A 128 6.02 1.33 0.88
C VAL A 128 4.60 0.81 1.03
N GLY A 129 3.62 1.71 1.14
CA GLY A 129 2.23 1.33 1.33
C GLY A 129 1.34 1.79 0.17
N HIS A 130 0.42 0.93 -0.25
CA HIS A 130 -0.58 1.23 -1.27
C HIS A 130 -1.98 1.35 -0.64
N SER A 131 -2.71 2.43 -0.96
CA SER A 131 -4.10 2.60 -0.51
C SER A 131 -4.23 2.51 1.03
N GLU A 132 -4.90 1.49 1.59
CA GLU A 132 -4.92 1.22 3.03
C GLU A 132 -3.50 1.00 3.60
N GLY A 133 -2.64 0.30 2.87
CA GLY A 133 -1.23 0.16 3.27
C GLY A 133 -0.49 1.48 3.41
N ALA A 134 -0.96 2.55 2.75
CA ALA A 134 -0.43 3.89 2.94
C ALA A 134 -0.75 4.47 4.33
N TYR A 135 -1.94 4.18 4.91
CA TYR A 135 -2.23 4.52 6.31
C TYR A 135 -1.25 3.81 7.24
N ILE A 136 -1.06 2.50 7.02
CA ILE A 136 -0.16 1.67 7.83
C ILE A 136 1.29 2.16 7.70
N ALA A 137 1.78 2.41 6.48
CA ALA A 137 3.13 2.92 6.25
C ALA A 137 3.35 4.28 6.93
N THR A 138 2.34 5.16 6.91
CA THR A 138 2.38 6.46 7.55
C THR A 138 2.41 6.33 9.08
N MET A 139 1.62 5.41 9.66
CA MET A 139 1.63 5.10 11.08
C MET A 139 3.01 4.60 11.50
N LEU A 140 3.53 3.56 10.83
CA LEU A 140 4.84 2.98 11.18
C LEU A 140 5.97 4.01 11.10
N ALA A 141 6.01 4.80 10.02
CA ALA A 141 7.05 5.82 9.85
C ALA A 141 6.92 7.00 10.82
N GLY A 142 5.71 7.29 11.31
CA GLY A 142 5.48 8.29 12.36
C GLY A 142 5.86 7.82 13.75
N GLU A 143 5.71 6.52 14.03
CA GLU A 143 5.98 5.89 15.33
C GLU A 143 7.44 5.47 15.49
N ASP A 144 8.09 5.00 14.41
CA ASP A 144 9.46 4.46 14.45
C ASP A 144 10.44 5.39 13.70
N PRO A 145 11.24 6.20 14.44
CA PRO A 145 12.21 7.10 13.83
C PRO A 145 13.39 6.38 13.15
N GLN A 146 13.50 5.07 13.27
CA GLN A 146 14.51 4.27 12.57
C GLN A 146 14.09 3.90 11.15
N ILE A 147 12.81 4.14 10.77
CA ILE A 147 12.38 4.01 9.39
C ILE A 147 13.04 5.12 8.56
N ALA A 148 13.86 4.71 7.59
CA ALA A 148 14.71 5.59 6.81
C ALA A 148 14.01 6.22 5.60
N ALA A 149 12.88 5.66 5.14
CA ALA A 149 12.11 6.16 4.00
C ALA A 149 10.64 5.73 4.09
N CYS A 150 9.71 6.59 3.67
CA CYS A 150 8.28 6.28 3.58
C CYS A 150 7.76 6.59 2.19
N VAL A 151 7.18 5.58 1.53
CA VAL A 151 6.52 5.74 0.21
C VAL A 151 5.03 5.53 0.38
N ILE A 152 4.24 6.52 -0.01
CA ILE A 152 2.78 6.56 0.06
C ILE A 152 2.25 6.49 -1.37
N MET A 153 1.64 5.36 -1.73
CA MET A 153 1.07 5.11 -3.05
C MET A 153 -0.46 5.18 -2.97
N ALA A 154 -1.06 6.15 -3.65
CA ALA A 154 -2.52 6.38 -3.65
C ALA A 154 -3.14 6.45 -2.24
N GLY A 155 -2.46 7.15 -1.32
CA GLY A 155 -2.88 7.32 0.07
C GLY A 155 -3.89 8.44 0.24
N ALA A 156 -4.87 8.25 1.12
CA ALA A 156 -5.86 9.28 1.45
C ALA A 156 -5.38 10.22 2.56
N SER A 157 -5.92 11.43 2.58
CA SER A 157 -5.67 12.47 3.60
C SER A 157 -6.86 12.68 4.55
N ALA A 158 -7.75 11.72 4.64
CA ALA A 158 -8.90 11.75 5.53
C ALA A 158 -9.14 10.38 6.14
N THR A 159 -9.90 10.32 7.23
CA THR A 159 -10.32 9.06 7.85
C THR A 159 -11.14 8.21 6.88
N LEU A 160 -11.03 6.91 6.97
CA LEU A 160 -11.57 5.99 5.95
C LEU A 160 -13.09 6.09 5.78
N ASP A 161 -13.84 6.37 6.84
CA ASP A 161 -15.28 6.60 6.78
C ASP A 161 -15.68 7.75 5.84
N LYS A 162 -14.88 8.83 5.80
CA LYS A 162 -15.06 9.95 4.89
C LYS A 162 -14.66 9.56 3.47
N VAL A 163 -13.53 8.87 3.32
CA VAL A 163 -13.01 8.42 2.03
C VAL A 163 -13.97 7.44 1.35
N MET A 164 -14.55 6.49 2.09
CA MET A 164 -15.53 5.55 1.54
C MET A 164 -16.76 6.25 0.95
N ILE A 165 -17.28 7.25 1.64
CA ILE A 165 -18.43 8.03 1.14
C ILE A 165 -18.01 8.87 -0.08
N GLU A 166 -16.89 9.58 0.02
CA GLU A 166 -16.36 10.41 -1.06
C GLU A 166 -16.10 9.61 -2.34
N GLN A 167 -15.50 8.43 -2.20
CA GLN A 167 -15.24 7.52 -3.33
C GLN A 167 -16.52 7.20 -4.11
N ILE A 168 -17.56 6.78 -3.40
CA ILE A 168 -18.82 6.38 -4.02
C ILE A 168 -19.56 7.59 -4.62
N GLU A 169 -19.58 8.73 -3.93
CA GLU A 169 -20.15 9.98 -4.45
C GLU A 169 -19.42 10.44 -5.71
N TYR A 170 -18.09 10.33 -5.73
CA TYR A 170 -17.29 10.68 -6.90
C TYR A 170 -17.54 9.73 -8.07
N GLN A 171 -17.55 8.43 -7.84
CA GLN A 171 -17.85 7.44 -8.89
C GLN A 171 -19.27 7.61 -9.48
N ALA A 172 -20.24 8.00 -8.65
CA ALA A 172 -21.62 8.23 -9.10
C ALA A 172 -21.76 9.45 -10.04
N THR A 173 -20.80 10.37 -10.03
CA THR A 173 -20.87 11.64 -10.80
C THR A 173 -19.74 11.81 -11.81
N CYS A 174 -18.75 10.92 -11.82
CA CYS A 174 -17.56 11.06 -12.66
C CYS A 174 -17.86 10.84 -14.14
N ASP A 175 -17.52 11.83 -14.99
CA ASP A 175 -17.68 11.74 -16.45
C ASP A 175 -16.80 10.67 -17.11
N GLY A 176 -15.76 10.19 -16.41
CA GLY A 176 -14.89 9.10 -16.85
C GLY A 176 -15.55 7.72 -16.84
N LEU A 177 -16.67 7.55 -16.13
CA LEU A 177 -17.44 6.30 -16.05
C LEU A 177 -18.67 6.36 -16.96
N ASP A 178 -19.08 5.20 -17.49
CA ASP A 178 -20.33 5.09 -18.20
C ASP A 178 -21.54 5.20 -17.25
N GLU A 179 -22.74 5.35 -17.83
CA GLU A 179 -23.97 5.55 -17.06
C GLU A 179 -24.29 4.35 -16.15
N ALA A 180 -24.01 3.12 -16.59
CA ALA A 180 -24.26 1.92 -15.81
C ALA A 180 -23.37 1.88 -14.56
N ALA A 181 -22.08 2.18 -14.71
CA ALA A 181 -21.13 2.24 -13.58
C ALA A 181 -21.49 3.36 -12.60
N ARG A 182 -21.86 4.56 -13.08
CA ARG A 182 -22.32 5.65 -12.23
C ARG A 182 -23.61 5.30 -11.48
N SER A 183 -24.57 4.68 -12.16
CA SER A 183 -25.84 4.23 -11.55
C SER A 183 -25.59 3.18 -10.46
N LEU A 184 -24.70 2.22 -10.73
CA LEU A 184 -24.30 1.22 -9.74
C LEU A 184 -23.69 1.89 -8.50
N ALA A 185 -22.74 2.80 -8.68
CA ALA A 185 -22.14 3.54 -7.57
C ALA A 185 -23.19 4.33 -6.77
N ALA A 186 -24.08 5.05 -7.46
CA ALA A 186 -25.17 5.78 -6.81
C ALA A 186 -26.08 4.85 -5.99
N GLY A 187 -26.37 3.63 -6.49
CA GLY A 187 -27.13 2.61 -5.79
C GLY A 187 -26.44 2.05 -4.54
N MET A 188 -25.10 2.06 -4.49
CA MET A 188 -24.30 1.60 -3.33
C MET A 188 -24.24 2.64 -2.20
N LEU A 189 -24.42 3.92 -2.50
CA LEU A 189 -24.21 5.01 -1.54
C LEU A 189 -25.03 4.87 -0.24
N PRO A 190 -26.32 4.49 -0.27
CA PRO A 190 -27.09 4.28 0.96
C PRO A 190 -26.52 3.18 1.85
N ALA A 191 -26.03 2.09 1.26
CA ALA A 191 -25.42 0.98 1.99
C ALA A 191 -24.10 1.42 2.65
N VAL A 192 -23.24 2.13 1.93
CA VAL A 192 -21.99 2.66 2.47
C VAL A 192 -22.26 3.64 3.61
N LYS A 193 -23.18 4.59 3.44
CA LYS A 193 -23.58 5.53 4.51
C LYS A 193 -24.14 4.79 5.74
N ARG A 194 -24.90 3.72 5.52
CA ARG A 194 -25.42 2.89 6.61
C ARG A 194 -24.30 2.16 7.36
N PHE A 195 -23.36 1.55 6.65
CA PHE A 195 -22.22 0.87 7.25
C PHE A 195 -21.37 1.82 8.11
N VAL A 196 -21.07 3.00 7.58
CA VAL A 196 -20.36 4.07 8.30
C VAL A 196 -21.16 4.50 9.55
N GLN A 197 -22.48 4.67 9.43
CA GLN A 197 -23.30 5.05 10.59
C GLN A 197 -23.35 3.96 11.65
N ASP A 198 -23.47 2.68 11.25
CA ASP A 198 -23.45 1.55 12.18
C ASP A 198 -22.11 1.45 12.94
N ALA A 199 -20.99 1.76 12.27
CA ALA A 199 -19.68 1.86 12.93
C ALA A 199 -19.63 3.00 13.96
N ARG A 200 -20.12 4.20 13.59
CA ARG A 200 -20.19 5.37 14.48
C ARG A 200 -21.10 5.15 15.70
N ASP A 201 -22.19 4.46 15.51
CA ASP A 201 -23.14 4.11 16.57
C ASP A 201 -22.62 3.00 17.51
N GLY A 202 -21.43 2.47 17.27
CA GLY A 202 -20.83 1.42 18.10
C GLY A 202 -21.55 0.07 18.01
N LYS A 203 -22.26 -0.21 16.91
CA LYS A 203 -22.98 -1.48 16.75
C LYS A 203 -22.01 -2.65 16.64
N SER A 204 -22.40 -3.80 17.18
CA SER A 204 -21.61 -5.04 17.08
C SER A 204 -21.68 -5.68 15.69
N ASN A 205 -22.73 -5.40 14.92
CA ASN A 205 -22.93 -5.89 13.56
C ASN A 205 -23.70 -4.88 12.70
N SER A 206 -23.63 -5.02 11.40
CA SER A 206 -24.39 -4.23 10.42
C SER A 206 -25.18 -5.15 9.50
N ALA A 207 -26.29 -4.64 8.94
CA ALA A 207 -27.00 -5.30 7.84
C ALA A 207 -26.18 -5.26 6.53
N VAL A 208 -25.16 -4.40 6.46
CA VAL A 208 -24.21 -4.31 5.35
C VAL A 208 -23.00 -5.18 5.70
N PRO A 209 -22.59 -6.13 4.84
CA PRO A 209 -21.40 -6.93 5.08
C PRO A 209 -20.13 -6.08 5.25
N GLY A 210 -19.32 -6.42 6.24
CA GLY A 210 -18.05 -5.74 6.51
C GLY A 210 -17.65 -5.81 7.99
N ASN A 211 -16.40 -5.52 8.27
CA ASN A 211 -15.84 -5.48 9.61
C ASN A 211 -16.00 -4.06 10.20
N LEU A 212 -16.93 -3.91 11.16
CA LEU A 212 -17.18 -2.61 11.81
C LEU A 212 -16.02 -2.18 12.71
N GLU A 213 -15.29 -3.12 13.31
CA GLU A 213 -14.13 -2.80 14.15
C GLU A 213 -12.99 -2.21 13.32
N TRP A 214 -12.68 -2.85 12.20
CA TRP A 214 -11.74 -2.32 11.23
C TRP A 214 -12.07 -0.87 10.83
N LEU A 215 -13.35 -0.58 10.55
CA LEU A 215 -13.74 0.79 10.19
C LEU A 215 -13.63 1.75 11.39
N ARG A 216 -13.97 1.31 12.61
CA ARG A 216 -13.83 2.14 13.81
C ARG A 216 -12.37 2.51 14.09
N GLU A 217 -11.46 1.56 13.95
CA GLU A 217 -10.02 1.83 14.11
C GLU A 217 -9.53 2.85 13.07
N HIS A 218 -9.93 2.70 11.82
CA HIS A 218 -9.64 3.67 10.76
C HIS A 218 -10.21 5.07 11.03
N MET A 219 -11.34 5.17 11.72
CA MET A 219 -11.94 6.46 12.09
C MET A 219 -11.14 7.19 13.18
N GLN A 220 -10.31 6.48 13.94
CA GLN A 220 -9.44 7.06 14.96
C GLN A 220 -8.09 7.52 14.41
N ILE A 221 -7.75 7.13 13.18
CA ILE A 221 -6.46 7.44 12.56
C ILE A 221 -6.66 8.51 11.50
N ASP A 222 -6.21 9.73 11.79
CA ASP A 222 -6.18 10.83 10.80
C ASP A 222 -4.82 10.80 10.07
N PRO A 223 -4.79 10.52 8.76
CA PRO A 223 -3.53 10.45 8.01
C PRO A 223 -2.76 11.77 8.01
N VAL A 224 -3.45 12.90 8.12
CA VAL A 224 -2.82 14.23 8.21
C VAL A 224 -2.04 14.36 9.50
N ASP A 225 -2.58 13.89 10.62
CA ASP A 225 -1.86 13.92 11.91
C ASP A 225 -0.68 12.96 11.89
N GLN A 226 -0.87 11.76 11.34
CA GLN A 226 0.18 10.74 11.25
C GLN A 226 1.37 11.21 10.41
N ILE A 227 1.12 11.78 9.22
CA ILE A 227 2.20 12.21 8.32
C ILE A 227 3.04 13.35 8.91
N GLN A 228 2.47 14.18 9.77
CA GLN A 228 3.18 15.25 10.45
C GLN A 228 4.23 14.74 11.45
N ALA A 229 4.09 13.52 11.94
CA ALA A 229 5.05 12.87 12.84
C ALA A 229 6.28 12.33 12.10
N ILE A 230 6.19 12.08 10.79
CA ILE A 230 7.26 11.47 10.00
C ILE A 230 8.45 12.43 9.84
N ARG A 231 9.63 11.94 10.21
CA ARG A 231 10.91 12.68 10.04
C ARG A 231 11.73 12.17 8.86
N ALA A 232 11.51 10.93 8.46
CA ALA A 232 12.12 10.33 7.28
C ALA A 232 11.71 11.07 5.99
N PRO A 233 12.49 11.00 4.92
CA PRO A 233 12.07 11.40 3.58
C PRO A 233 10.76 10.68 3.17
N ILE A 234 9.88 11.42 2.48
CA ILE A 234 8.57 10.93 2.03
C ILE A 234 8.46 11.06 0.52
N LEU A 235 8.08 9.96 -0.15
CA LEU A 235 7.59 9.98 -1.52
C LEU A 235 6.07 9.74 -1.51
N ILE A 236 5.31 10.62 -2.14
CA ILE A 236 3.88 10.43 -2.38
C ILE A 236 3.68 10.26 -3.88
N VAL A 237 3.08 9.12 -4.29
CA VAL A 237 2.77 8.83 -5.69
C VAL A 237 1.27 8.68 -5.86
N GLN A 238 0.70 9.41 -6.81
CA GLN A 238 -0.75 9.46 -7.03
C GLN A 238 -1.08 9.32 -8.51
N GLY A 239 -2.10 8.52 -8.84
CA GLY A 239 -2.67 8.46 -10.17
C GLY A 239 -3.63 9.64 -10.44
N GLU A 240 -3.48 10.30 -11.59
CA GLU A 240 -4.35 11.42 -11.97
C GLU A 240 -5.83 10.98 -12.20
N ARG A 241 -6.03 9.72 -12.57
CA ARG A 241 -7.35 9.12 -12.84
C ARG A 241 -7.80 8.16 -11.73
N ASP A 242 -7.33 8.39 -10.52
CA ASP A 242 -7.74 7.61 -9.36
C ASP A 242 -9.21 7.92 -9.02
N LEU A 243 -10.06 6.88 -9.10
CA LEU A 243 -11.49 6.95 -8.80
C LEU A 243 -11.84 6.48 -7.38
N LYS A 244 -10.84 6.02 -6.62
CA LYS A 244 -11.01 5.57 -5.24
C LYS A 244 -10.51 6.60 -4.23
N VAL A 245 -9.31 7.13 -4.45
CA VAL A 245 -8.70 8.19 -3.66
C VAL A 245 -8.41 9.36 -4.59
N LYS A 246 -9.18 10.43 -4.47
CA LYS A 246 -9.06 11.59 -5.37
C LYS A 246 -7.65 12.18 -5.34
N PRO A 247 -7.11 12.64 -6.47
CA PRO A 247 -5.73 13.12 -6.56
C PRO A 247 -5.35 14.25 -5.59
N TYR A 248 -6.32 15.07 -5.15
CA TYR A 248 -6.07 16.15 -4.20
C TYR A 248 -5.54 15.68 -2.83
N HIS A 249 -5.87 14.44 -2.43
CA HIS A 249 -5.40 13.87 -1.16
C HIS A 249 -3.87 13.86 -1.07
N ALA A 250 -3.21 13.57 -2.18
CA ALA A 250 -1.75 13.54 -2.24
C ALA A 250 -1.12 14.91 -1.96
N GLN A 251 -1.73 16.00 -2.48
CA GLN A 251 -1.28 17.36 -2.22
C GLN A 251 -1.52 17.75 -0.74
N VAL A 252 -2.67 17.38 -0.18
CA VAL A 252 -2.99 17.65 1.25
C VAL A 252 -1.97 16.97 2.16
N LEU A 253 -1.62 15.70 1.89
CA LEU A 253 -0.59 14.98 2.65
C LEU A 253 0.79 15.64 2.52
N ALA A 254 1.19 16.00 1.29
CA ALA A 254 2.47 16.68 1.07
C ALA A 254 2.56 18.00 1.82
N ASP A 255 1.51 18.83 1.73
CA ASP A 255 1.44 20.10 2.43
C ASP A 255 1.46 19.94 3.96
N ALA A 256 0.80 18.90 4.48
CA ALA A 256 0.77 18.62 5.91
C ALA A 256 2.16 18.26 6.44
N ALA A 257 2.88 17.35 5.76
CA ALA A 257 4.24 16.98 6.10
C ALA A 257 5.20 18.18 6.05
N GLN A 258 5.11 18.99 4.98
CA GLN A 258 5.94 20.19 4.82
C GLN A 258 5.66 21.23 5.90
N ARG A 259 4.38 21.49 6.23
CA ARG A 259 4.00 22.41 7.33
C ARG A 259 4.51 21.94 8.69
N ALA A 260 4.63 20.63 8.90
CA ALA A 260 5.23 20.06 10.10
C ALA A 260 6.78 20.09 10.11
N GLY A 261 7.39 20.69 9.08
CA GLY A 261 8.83 20.90 8.98
C GLY A 261 9.61 19.81 8.25
N ASN A 262 8.94 18.80 7.66
CA ASN A 262 9.62 17.81 6.83
C ASN A 262 9.97 18.44 5.47
N ARG A 263 11.28 18.63 5.22
CA ARG A 263 11.79 19.26 3.98
C ARG A 263 12.07 18.26 2.85
N SER A 264 11.96 16.96 3.15
CA SER A 264 12.27 15.88 2.23
C SER A 264 10.98 15.20 1.74
N VAL A 265 10.04 15.99 1.23
CA VAL A 265 8.76 15.50 0.69
C VAL A 265 8.76 15.66 -0.82
N THR A 266 8.58 14.53 -1.53
CA THR A 266 8.45 14.48 -2.98
C THR A 266 7.03 14.04 -3.34
N LEU A 267 6.35 14.80 -4.21
CA LEU A 267 5.04 14.45 -4.75
C LEU A 267 5.15 14.17 -6.24
N VAL A 268 4.64 13.02 -6.67
CA VAL A 268 4.60 12.60 -8.07
C VAL A 268 3.15 12.27 -8.45
N CYS A 269 2.58 13.05 -9.38
CA CYS A 269 1.30 12.73 -10.02
C CYS A 269 1.56 12.04 -11.37
N LEU A 270 1.00 10.85 -11.57
CA LEU A 270 1.16 10.07 -12.78
C LEU A 270 -0.02 10.33 -13.73
N PRO A 271 0.22 10.92 -14.92
CA PRO A 271 -0.84 11.18 -15.88
C PRO A 271 -1.54 9.91 -16.34
N ASN A 272 -2.86 10.00 -16.59
CA ASN A 272 -3.68 8.90 -17.10
C ASN A 272 -3.56 7.58 -16.32
N THR A 273 -3.33 7.64 -15.01
CA THR A 273 -3.06 6.48 -14.16
C THR A 273 -4.18 6.31 -13.13
N THR A 274 -4.65 5.08 -12.95
CA THR A 274 -5.72 4.71 -12.01
C THR A 274 -5.20 4.54 -10.58
N HIS A 275 -6.10 4.16 -9.65
CA HIS A 275 -5.78 3.80 -8.27
C HIS A 275 -4.78 2.63 -8.18
N GLU A 276 -4.96 1.64 -9.04
CA GLU A 276 -4.12 0.45 -9.11
C GLU A 276 -2.86 0.67 -9.97
N PHE A 277 -2.60 1.91 -10.35
CA PHE A 277 -1.49 2.30 -11.20
C PHE A 277 -1.50 1.64 -12.58
N LEU A 278 -2.69 1.37 -13.10
CA LEU A 278 -2.91 0.95 -14.47
C LEU A 278 -3.14 2.17 -15.37
N GLU A 279 -2.91 2.02 -16.68
CA GLU A 279 -3.15 3.07 -17.65
C GLU A 279 -4.66 3.27 -17.89
N TRP A 280 -5.11 4.53 -17.95
CA TRP A 280 -6.47 4.93 -18.31
C TRP A 280 -6.53 5.31 -19.80
N PRO A 281 -7.62 5.00 -20.57
CA PRO A 281 -8.90 4.47 -20.11
C PRO A 281 -8.96 2.95 -20.15
N TYR A 282 -9.76 2.39 -19.26
CA TYR A 282 -10.15 0.97 -19.25
C TYR A 282 -10.86 0.50 -20.54
N ARG A 283 -11.15 1.41 -21.48
CA ARG A 283 -11.91 1.14 -22.71
C ARG A 283 -11.07 0.70 -23.89
N ASN A 284 -9.87 0.25 -23.72
CA ASN A 284 -9.19 -0.47 -24.78
C ASN A 284 -9.93 -1.80 -24.97
N PRO A 285 -10.54 -2.09 -26.13
CA PRO A 285 -11.19 -3.38 -26.39
C PRO A 285 -10.22 -4.56 -26.25
N ASP A 286 -8.92 -4.30 -26.32
CA ASP A 286 -7.85 -5.26 -26.08
C ASP A 286 -7.35 -5.23 -24.61
N PHE A 287 -8.05 -4.52 -23.71
CA PHE A 287 -7.68 -4.47 -22.30
C PHE A 287 -8.01 -5.81 -21.64
N ASP A 288 -6.98 -6.56 -21.34
CA ASP A 288 -7.07 -7.70 -20.45
C ASP A 288 -6.71 -7.22 -19.03
N PRO A 289 -7.68 -7.14 -18.10
CA PRO A 289 -7.39 -6.74 -16.71
C PRO A 289 -6.45 -7.73 -16.00
N MET A 290 -6.25 -8.91 -16.60
CA MET A 290 -5.34 -9.95 -16.14
C MET A 290 -3.95 -9.85 -16.78
N ASP A 291 -3.72 -8.90 -17.70
CA ASP A 291 -2.40 -8.66 -18.28
C ASP A 291 -1.53 -7.81 -17.34
N PRO A 292 -0.56 -8.39 -16.63
CA PRO A 292 0.30 -7.69 -15.69
C PRO A 292 1.25 -6.69 -16.37
N MET A 293 1.30 -6.68 -17.70
CA MET A 293 2.19 -5.82 -18.50
C MET A 293 1.76 -4.34 -18.48
N ARG A 294 0.56 -4.01 -18.03
CA ARG A 294 -0.02 -2.65 -18.12
C ARG A 294 0.14 -1.77 -16.88
N ILE A 295 0.87 -2.21 -15.86
CA ILE A 295 1.28 -1.30 -14.79
C ILE A 295 2.17 -0.21 -15.42
N VAL A 296 1.85 1.04 -15.09
CA VAL A 296 2.56 2.19 -15.62
C VAL A 296 4.03 2.12 -15.21
N GLU A 297 4.94 1.93 -16.17
CA GLU A 297 6.39 1.89 -15.92
C GLU A 297 6.88 3.12 -15.13
N ARG A 298 6.21 4.26 -15.31
CA ARG A 298 6.51 5.50 -14.56
C ARG A 298 6.36 5.35 -13.04
N LEU A 299 5.47 4.47 -12.56
CA LEU A 299 5.39 4.15 -11.13
C LEU A 299 6.70 3.49 -10.68
N LEU A 300 7.08 2.41 -11.36
CA LEU A 300 8.29 1.64 -11.03
C LEU A 300 9.53 2.53 -11.07
N ASP A 301 9.65 3.37 -12.09
CA ASP A 301 10.74 4.32 -12.23
C ASP A 301 10.76 5.37 -11.11
N SER A 302 9.59 5.89 -10.73
CA SER A 302 9.49 6.90 -9.66
C SER A 302 9.90 6.34 -8.32
N VAL A 303 9.36 5.18 -7.95
CA VAL A 303 9.66 4.49 -6.68
C VAL A 303 11.13 4.07 -6.64
N GLN A 304 11.63 3.45 -7.71
CA GLN A 304 13.02 3.00 -7.80
C GLN A 304 14.01 4.16 -7.67
N ARG A 305 13.90 5.19 -8.53
CA ARG A 305 14.85 6.31 -8.54
C ARG A 305 14.89 7.03 -7.21
N TRP A 306 13.71 7.24 -6.62
CA TRP A 306 13.61 7.91 -5.34
C TRP A 306 14.24 7.09 -4.21
N LEU A 307 13.92 5.79 -4.10
CA LEU A 307 14.49 4.93 -3.07
C LEU A 307 16.00 4.76 -3.22
N VAL A 308 16.53 4.58 -4.44
CA VAL A 308 17.98 4.50 -4.70
C VAL A 308 18.71 5.78 -4.28
N SER A 309 18.05 6.94 -4.38
CA SER A 309 18.66 8.20 -3.93
C SER A 309 18.50 8.49 -2.44
N THR A 310 17.64 7.73 -1.76
CA THR A 310 17.26 7.98 -0.36
C THR A 310 17.87 6.96 0.60
N LEU A 311 17.86 5.69 0.22
CA LEU A 311 18.41 4.57 1.00
C LEU A 311 19.82 4.20 0.53
#